data_f5b5ad188e7ec6c79b0d41774e81f4be
#
_entry.id   f5b5ad188e7ec6c79b0d41774e81f4be
#
_cell.length_a   1.000
_cell.length_b   1.000
_cell.length_c   1.000
_cell.angle_alpha   90.00
_cell.angle_beta   90.00
_cell.angle_gamma   90.00
#
_symmetry.space_group_name_H-M   'P 1'
#
loop_
_entity.id
_entity.type
_entity.pdbx_description
1 polymer ?
#
loop_
_entity_poly.entity_id
_entity_poly.type
_entity_poly.pdbx_seq_one_letter_code
_entity_poly.pdbx_strand_id
1 'polypeptide(L)'
;SGPDLGGGALRVLSQFEGLPVIVANSTFGGSEAAGNTCSNGAAISSIGVSWQIYNSVFTHNNAIGNGANPARGGTPGGGSGGAIYLDGNRFTLDLAGSTVRDNAANEGGGAIFFVSNDRTGELRITQSVLHDNLSRRFETAGYPGIFFLGRGAPQVTNSTIG
;
A
#
# COMPACT_ATOMS: atom_id res chain seq x y z
N SER A 1 -16.77 5.40 3.77
CA SER A 1 -16.12 5.07 2.50
C SER A 1 -17.18 4.70 1.47
N GLY A 2 -17.06 5.20 0.27
CA GLY A 2 -17.93 4.83 -0.86
C GLY A 2 -17.30 3.71 -1.70
N PRO A 3 -18.03 3.18 -2.68
CA PRO A 3 -17.46 2.25 -3.64
C PRO A 3 -16.31 2.93 -4.41
N ASP A 4 -15.27 2.16 -4.73
CA ASP A 4 -14.09 2.59 -5.49
C ASP A 4 -13.28 3.74 -4.89
N LEU A 5 -13.42 3.99 -3.59
CA LEU A 5 -12.58 4.95 -2.88
C LEU A 5 -11.37 4.26 -2.26
N GLY A 6 -10.21 4.87 -2.41
CA GLY A 6 -8.99 4.48 -1.74
C GLY A 6 -8.63 5.44 -0.62
N GLY A 7 -7.78 4.98 0.32
CA GLY A 7 -7.26 5.79 1.40
C GLY A 7 -8.24 6.03 2.53
N GLY A 8 -8.46 5.02 3.37
CA GLY A 8 -9.32 5.17 4.54
C GLY A 8 -8.83 6.24 5.51
N ALA A 9 -7.52 6.40 5.64
CA ALA A 9 -6.90 7.45 6.44
C ALA A 9 -6.36 8.59 5.56
N LEU A 10 -5.56 8.28 4.53
CA LEU A 10 -4.94 9.29 3.67
C LEU A 10 -5.19 8.96 2.18
N ARG A 11 -5.64 9.95 1.43
CA ARG A 11 -5.71 9.90 -0.03
C ARG A 11 -5.01 11.12 -0.62
N VAL A 12 -4.00 10.91 -1.46
CA VAL A 12 -3.23 11.98 -2.09
C VAL A 12 -3.16 11.74 -3.60
N LEU A 13 -3.61 12.69 -4.40
CA LEU A 13 -3.71 12.56 -5.86
C LEU A 13 -2.71 13.45 -6.62
N SER A 14 -1.96 14.27 -5.90
CA SER A 14 -0.88 15.07 -6.47
C SER A 14 0.13 15.43 -5.39
N GLN A 15 1.38 15.61 -5.78
CA GLN A 15 2.43 16.10 -4.90
C GLN A 15 2.73 17.57 -5.22
N PHE A 16 3.03 18.34 -4.19
CA PHE A 16 3.36 19.75 -4.33
C PHE A 16 4.79 19.89 -4.86
N GLU A 17 4.96 20.60 -5.97
CA GLU A 17 6.28 20.90 -6.57
C GLU A 17 7.23 19.71 -6.71
N GLY A 18 6.70 18.50 -6.93
CA GLY A 18 7.51 17.30 -7.01
C GLY A 18 8.06 16.77 -5.68
N LEU A 19 7.71 17.38 -4.55
CA LEU A 19 8.14 16.96 -3.23
C LEU A 19 7.36 15.72 -2.76
N PRO A 20 8.01 14.74 -2.12
CA PRO A 20 7.33 13.58 -1.58
C PRO A 20 6.43 13.95 -0.40
N VAL A 21 5.39 13.16 -0.20
CA VAL A 21 4.63 13.18 1.05
C VAL A 21 5.45 12.46 2.13
N ILE A 22 5.61 13.10 3.27
CA ILE A 22 6.37 12.55 4.39
C ILE A 22 5.39 12.12 5.49
N VAL A 23 5.56 10.88 5.95
CA VAL A 23 4.88 10.32 7.13
C VAL A 23 5.94 9.88 8.12
N ALA A 24 5.85 10.30 9.35
CA ALA A 24 6.78 9.90 10.39
C ALA A 24 6.08 9.66 11.73
N ASN A 25 6.59 8.67 12.48
CA ASN A 25 6.16 8.36 13.85
C ASN A 25 4.63 8.21 13.99
N SER A 26 4.00 7.58 12.99
CA SER A 26 2.54 7.52 12.87
C SER A 26 2.04 6.08 12.95
N THR A 27 0.81 5.91 13.44
CA THR A 27 0.13 4.61 13.46
C THR A 27 -1.15 4.67 12.64
N PHE A 28 -1.28 3.74 11.68
CA PHE A 28 -2.47 3.52 10.87
C PHE A 28 -3.10 2.19 11.26
N GLY A 29 -4.26 2.23 11.92
CA GLY A 29 -4.89 1.08 12.54
C GLY A 29 -4.58 0.98 14.01
N GLY A 30 -3.73 0.04 14.42
CA GLY A 30 -3.32 -0.17 15.82
C GLY A 30 -3.99 -1.37 16.46
N SER A 31 -5.21 -1.69 16.10
CA SER A 31 -5.96 -2.88 16.51
C SER A 31 -6.99 -3.23 15.46
N GLU A 32 -7.60 -4.42 15.57
CA GLU A 32 -8.68 -4.84 14.69
C GLU A 32 -9.87 -3.84 14.69
N ALA A 33 -10.23 -3.33 15.85
CA ALA A 33 -11.31 -2.35 15.98
C ALA A 33 -10.96 -0.95 15.44
N ALA A 34 -9.68 -0.61 15.36
CA ALA A 34 -9.19 0.69 14.87
C ALA A 34 -8.64 0.60 13.43
N GLY A 35 -8.70 -0.58 12.81
CA GLY A 35 -8.24 -0.80 11.44
C GLY A 35 -9.02 -0.01 10.42
N ASN A 36 -8.33 0.45 9.39
CA ASN A 36 -8.98 1.15 8.29
C ASN A 36 -9.54 0.17 7.26
N THR A 37 -10.69 0.47 6.71
CA THR A 37 -11.32 -0.32 5.65
C THR A 37 -11.66 0.57 4.46
N CYS A 38 -11.23 0.18 3.27
CA CYS A 38 -11.49 0.93 2.04
C CYS A 38 -11.49 -0.01 0.82
N SER A 39 -11.86 0.49 -0.34
CA SER A 39 -11.80 -0.34 -1.55
C SER A 39 -10.36 -0.65 -1.96
N ASN A 40 -9.46 0.33 -1.92
CA ASN A 40 -8.01 0.19 -2.15
C ASN A 40 -7.23 0.98 -1.12
N GLY A 41 -6.02 0.50 -0.74
CA GLY A 41 -5.13 1.24 0.14
C GLY A 41 -5.83 1.67 1.41
N ALA A 42 -6.19 0.72 2.27
CA ALA A 42 -7.08 1.04 3.38
C ALA A 42 -6.50 2.09 4.33
N ALA A 43 -5.19 2.15 4.53
CA ALA A 43 -4.55 3.26 5.21
C ALA A 43 -4.21 4.39 4.23
N ILE A 44 -3.38 4.11 3.23
CA ILE A 44 -2.89 5.11 2.26
C ILE A 44 -3.25 4.71 0.83
N SER A 45 -3.79 5.65 0.07
CA SER A 45 -3.98 5.51 -1.38
C SER A 45 -3.49 6.75 -2.10
N SER A 46 -2.72 6.58 -3.18
CA SER A 46 -2.31 7.71 -4.01
C SER A 46 -2.07 7.34 -5.47
N ILE A 47 -2.10 8.37 -6.31
CA ILE A 47 -1.85 8.27 -7.74
C ILE A 47 -0.70 9.21 -8.12
N GLY A 48 0.42 8.64 -8.58
CA GLY A 48 1.57 9.39 -9.08
C GLY A 48 2.31 10.23 -8.03
N VAL A 49 2.22 9.85 -6.76
CA VAL A 49 2.81 10.59 -5.63
C VAL A 49 3.94 9.78 -5.01
N SER A 50 5.06 10.40 -4.77
CA SER A 50 6.17 9.82 -4.03
C SER A 50 5.97 9.93 -2.53
N TRP A 51 6.41 8.92 -1.78
CA TRP A 51 6.25 8.84 -0.34
C TRP A 51 7.57 8.53 0.35
N GLN A 52 7.75 9.14 1.51
CA GLN A 52 8.78 8.81 2.48
C GLN A 52 8.11 8.51 3.82
N ILE A 53 8.19 7.26 4.26
CA ILE A 53 7.52 6.77 5.47
C ILE A 53 8.57 6.29 6.46
N TYR A 54 8.59 6.88 7.64
CA TYR A 54 9.60 6.63 8.67
C TYR A 54 8.96 6.24 10.01
N ASN A 55 9.53 5.24 10.68
CA ASN A 55 9.19 4.87 12.05
C ASN A 55 7.68 4.76 12.30
N SER A 56 6.96 4.18 11.36
CA SER A 56 5.50 4.15 11.38
C SER A 56 4.97 2.71 11.43
N VAL A 57 3.74 2.56 11.90
CA VAL A 57 3.07 1.27 12.05
C VAL A 57 1.81 1.23 11.21
N PHE A 58 1.67 0.18 10.40
CA PHE A 58 0.47 -0.10 9.62
C PHE A 58 -0.05 -1.48 10.02
N THR A 59 -1.22 -1.54 10.63
CA THR A 59 -1.77 -2.82 11.09
C THR A 59 -3.30 -2.85 11.03
N HIS A 60 -3.86 -4.01 10.70
CA HIS A 60 -5.29 -4.26 10.60
C HIS A 60 -6.01 -3.39 9.54
N ASN A 61 -5.30 -2.99 8.48
CA ASN A 61 -5.91 -2.27 7.37
C ASN A 61 -6.39 -3.27 6.30
N ASN A 62 -7.60 -3.08 5.79
CA ASN A 62 -8.24 -4.07 4.93
C ASN A 62 -8.80 -3.43 3.65
N ALA A 63 -8.23 -3.81 2.50
CA ALA A 63 -8.72 -3.44 1.17
C ALA A 63 -9.79 -4.44 0.71
N ILE A 64 -11.05 -4.05 0.75
CA ILE A 64 -12.22 -4.92 0.57
C ILE A 64 -12.83 -4.91 -0.84
N GLY A 65 -12.23 -4.21 -1.79
CA GLY A 65 -12.72 -4.20 -3.17
C GLY A 65 -12.55 -5.56 -3.87
N ASN A 66 -13.18 -5.74 -5.02
CA ASN A 66 -13.17 -6.98 -5.80
C ASN A 66 -12.82 -6.73 -7.28
N GLY A 67 -11.59 -6.32 -7.55
CA GLY A 67 -10.96 -6.22 -8.87
C GLY A 67 -11.53 -5.17 -9.81
N ALA A 68 -12.84 -5.19 -10.10
CA ALA A 68 -13.43 -4.23 -11.01
C ALA A 68 -13.44 -2.81 -10.43
N ASN A 69 -13.03 -1.83 -11.22
CA ASN A 69 -13.15 -0.42 -10.91
C ASN A 69 -13.70 0.29 -12.17
N PRO A 70 -14.88 0.97 -12.16
CA PRO A 70 -15.73 1.21 -10.98
C PRO A 70 -16.44 -0.03 -10.42
N ALA A 71 -17.08 0.11 -9.26
CA ALA A 71 -17.89 -0.93 -8.61
C ALA A 71 -19.01 -1.44 -9.51
N ARG A 72 -19.30 -2.72 -9.45
CA ARG A 72 -20.38 -3.37 -10.20
C ARG A 72 -21.32 -4.12 -9.27
N GLY A 73 -22.60 -3.95 -9.45
CA GLY A 73 -23.62 -4.67 -8.69
C GLY A 73 -23.56 -4.45 -7.18
N GLY A 74 -23.19 -3.24 -6.73
CA GLY A 74 -23.07 -2.90 -5.32
C GLY A 74 -21.79 -3.41 -4.65
N THR A 75 -20.92 -4.11 -5.38
CA THR A 75 -19.62 -4.56 -4.88
C THR A 75 -18.57 -3.48 -5.12
N PRO A 76 -17.80 -3.04 -4.12
CA PRO A 76 -16.71 -2.11 -4.33
C PRO A 76 -15.67 -2.69 -5.31
N GLY A 77 -15.20 -1.89 -6.26
CA GLY A 77 -14.05 -2.22 -7.08
C GLY A 77 -12.74 -2.16 -6.30
N GLY A 78 -11.63 -2.50 -6.95
CA GLY A 78 -10.31 -2.44 -6.33
C GLY A 78 -9.94 -3.69 -5.55
N GLY A 79 -9.63 -3.58 -4.28
CA GLY A 79 -9.22 -4.70 -3.42
C GLY A 79 -7.72 -4.87 -3.29
N SER A 80 -6.93 -3.89 -3.71
CA SER A 80 -5.47 -3.95 -3.68
C SER A 80 -4.86 -2.97 -2.67
N GLY A 81 -3.68 -3.32 -2.14
CA GLY A 81 -3.00 -2.52 -1.13
C GLY A 81 -3.74 -2.55 0.21
N GLY A 82 -3.61 -3.61 0.98
CA GLY A 82 -4.26 -3.71 2.29
C GLY A 82 -3.93 -2.50 3.17
N ALA A 83 -2.66 -2.18 3.33
CA ALA A 83 -2.24 -0.96 3.97
C ALA A 83 -2.03 0.18 2.95
N ILE A 84 -1.17 -0.02 1.95
CA ILE A 84 -0.67 1.03 1.06
C ILE A 84 -0.97 0.67 -0.40
N TYR A 85 -1.63 1.56 -1.12
CA TYR A 85 -1.90 1.48 -2.55
C TYR A 85 -1.29 2.67 -3.28
N LEU A 86 -0.35 2.41 -4.17
CA LEU A 86 0.32 3.41 -5.00
C LEU A 86 0.24 3.02 -6.47
N ASP A 87 -0.30 3.88 -7.28
CA ASP A 87 -0.43 3.69 -8.72
C ASP A 87 0.00 4.98 -9.46
N GLY A 88 0.44 4.85 -10.69
CA GLY A 88 0.84 5.99 -11.52
C GLY A 88 2.03 5.67 -12.39
N ASN A 89 2.75 6.69 -12.82
CA ASN A 89 3.96 6.52 -13.64
C ASN A 89 5.23 6.63 -12.79
N ARG A 90 5.83 7.82 -12.74
CA ARG A 90 7.08 8.03 -12.02
C ARG A 90 6.82 8.47 -10.59
N PHE A 91 7.09 7.60 -9.63
CA PHE A 91 7.06 7.90 -8.20
C PHE A 91 7.94 6.92 -7.42
N THR A 92 8.19 7.21 -6.16
CA THR A 92 8.97 6.33 -5.26
C THR A 92 8.22 6.09 -3.96
N LEU A 93 8.50 4.94 -3.34
CA LEU A 93 8.17 4.70 -1.95
C LEU A 93 9.45 4.33 -1.19
N ASP A 94 9.82 5.16 -0.23
CA ASP A 94 10.86 4.89 0.76
C ASP A 94 10.17 4.56 2.10
N LEU A 95 10.27 3.30 2.53
CA LEU A 95 9.74 2.81 3.81
C LEU A 95 10.92 2.44 4.71
N ALA A 96 11.10 3.13 5.83
CA ALA A 96 12.23 2.91 6.71
C ALA A 96 11.84 2.86 8.19
N GLY A 97 12.45 1.93 8.94
CA GLY A 97 12.23 1.78 10.37
C GLY A 97 10.78 1.45 10.77
N SER A 98 10.01 0.90 9.84
CA SER A 98 8.55 0.79 9.99
C SER A 98 8.10 -0.66 10.13
N THR A 99 6.91 -0.85 10.70
CA THR A 99 6.25 -2.16 10.82
C THR A 99 4.96 -2.17 10.02
N VAL A 100 4.80 -3.15 9.13
CA VAL A 100 3.57 -3.37 8.35
C VAL A 100 3.13 -4.80 8.58
N ARG A 101 2.04 -5.01 9.33
CA ARG A 101 1.60 -6.35 9.70
C ARG A 101 0.08 -6.48 9.83
N ASP A 102 -0.42 -7.69 9.74
CA ASP A 102 -1.84 -7.99 9.93
C ASP A 102 -2.76 -7.17 9.01
N ASN A 103 -2.29 -6.81 7.81
CA ASN A 103 -3.10 -6.12 6.82
C ASN A 103 -3.61 -7.12 5.77
N ALA A 104 -4.72 -6.82 5.13
CA ALA A 104 -5.31 -7.72 4.14
C ALA A 104 -5.79 -7.01 2.89
N ALA A 105 -5.66 -7.68 1.75
CA ALA A 105 -6.18 -7.26 0.47
C ALA A 105 -6.98 -8.39 -0.19
N ASN A 106 -8.18 -8.10 -0.67
CA ASN A 106 -9.00 -9.09 -1.39
C ASN A 106 -8.38 -9.50 -2.73
N GLU A 107 -7.60 -8.62 -3.33
CA GLU A 107 -6.86 -8.87 -4.57
C GLU A 107 -5.37 -9.05 -4.25
N GLY A 108 -4.55 -8.02 -4.34
CA GLY A 108 -3.12 -8.15 -4.19
C GLY A 108 -2.44 -7.10 -3.34
N GLY A 109 -1.24 -7.43 -2.85
CA GLY A 109 -0.45 -6.53 -1.99
C GLY A 109 -1.10 -6.27 -0.64
N GLY A 110 -1.22 -7.29 0.21
CA GLY A 110 -1.79 -7.14 1.56
C GLY A 110 -1.12 -6.05 2.38
N ALA A 111 0.19 -5.89 2.27
CA ALA A 111 0.93 -4.77 2.79
C ALA A 111 0.94 -3.60 1.78
N ILE A 112 1.55 -3.84 0.62
CA ILE A 112 1.86 -2.80 -0.37
C ILE A 112 1.45 -3.24 -1.77
N PHE A 113 0.64 -2.45 -2.43
CA PHE A 113 0.41 -2.52 -3.87
C PHE A 113 1.12 -1.33 -4.52
N PHE A 114 2.10 -1.60 -5.38
CA PHE A 114 2.92 -0.59 -6.05
C PHE A 114 2.93 -0.83 -7.55
N VAL A 115 2.32 0.05 -8.32
CA VAL A 115 2.27 -0.03 -9.77
C VAL A 115 2.75 1.26 -10.41
N SER A 116 3.93 1.20 -11.02
CA SER A 116 4.46 2.24 -11.90
C SER A 116 4.24 1.80 -13.35
N ASN A 117 3.28 2.42 -14.02
CA ASN A 117 2.83 2.00 -15.36
C ASN A 117 3.95 2.11 -16.43
N ASP A 118 4.84 3.08 -16.29
CA ASP A 118 6.03 3.27 -17.14
C ASP A 118 7.25 2.50 -16.63
N ARG A 119 7.13 1.75 -15.53
CA ARG A 119 8.20 0.98 -14.88
C ARG A 119 9.42 1.79 -14.45
N THR A 120 9.25 3.05 -14.17
CA THR A 120 10.33 3.91 -13.66
C THR A 120 10.30 4.10 -12.15
N GLY A 121 9.18 3.77 -11.50
CA GLY A 121 9.00 3.89 -10.05
C GLY A 121 9.86 2.89 -9.27
N GLU A 122 10.26 3.26 -8.08
CA GLU A 122 11.13 2.46 -7.21
C GLU A 122 10.50 2.27 -5.83
N LEU A 123 10.61 1.05 -5.31
CA LEU A 123 10.22 0.68 -3.95
C LEU A 123 11.48 0.34 -3.14
N ARG A 124 11.72 1.07 -2.06
CA ARG A 124 12.82 0.83 -1.12
C ARG A 124 12.26 0.57 0.27
N ILE A 125 12.71 -0.53 0.87
CA ILE A 125 12.33 -0.97 2.22
C ILE A 125 13.62 -1.16 3.01
N THR A 126 13.78 -0.39 4.09
CA THR A 126 14.99 -0.38 4.88
C THR A 126 14.67 -0.50 6.36
N GLN A 127 15.39 -1.36 7.09
CA GLN A 127 15.25 -1.51 8.55
C GLN A 127 13.79 -1.68 8.99
N SER A 128 12.99 -2.40 8.21
CA SER A 128 11.55 -2.54 8.40
C SER A 128 11.13 -4.01 8.53
N VAL A 129 9.98 -4.23 9.11
CA VAL A 129 9.40 -5.57 9.29
C VAL A 129 8.02 -5.61 8.66
N LEU A 130 7.86 -6.48 7.66
CA LEU A 130 6.58 -6.72 7.01
C LEU A 130 6.23 -8.20 7.20
N HIS A 131 5.14 -8.50 7.91
CA HIS A 131 4.73 -9.89 8.14
C HIS A 131 3.21 -10.02 8.30
N ASP A 132 2.70 -11.23 8.09
CA ASP A 132 1.28 -11.55 8.23
C ASP A 132 0.36 -10.63 7.40
N ASN A 133 0.81 -10.20 6.21
CA ASN A 133 0.03 -9.37 5.32
C ASN A 133 -0.60 -10.22 4.22
N LEU A 134 -1.91 -10.40 4.28
CA LEU A 134 -2.63 -11.33 3.44
C LEU A 134 -2.97 -10.74 2.06
N SER A 135 -2.35 -11.26 1.01
CA SER A 135 -2.76 -11.06 -0.39
C SER A 135 -3.61 -12.26 -0.82
N ARG A 136 -4.91 -12.09 -1.10
CA ARG A 136 -5.80 -13.22 -1.37
C ARG A 136 -5.68 -13.79 -2.78
N ARG A 137 -5.17 -13.03 -3.75
CA ARG A 137 -5.11 -13.46 -5.15
C ARG A 137 -3.74 -13.39 -5.77
N PHE A 138 -3.03 -12.28 -5.61
CA PHE A 138 -1.72 -12.13 -6.23
C PHE A 138 -0.74 -11.29 -5.41
N GLU A 139 0.53 -11.62 -5.55
CA GLU A 139 1.66 -10.89 -4.99
C GLU A 139 2.90 -11.13 -5.85
N THR A 140 3.95 -10.39 -5.62
CA THR A 140 5.22 -10.60 -6.32
C THR A 140 5.97 -11.77 -5.70
N ALA A 141 6.39 -12.72 -6.51
CA ALA A 141 7.14 -13.88 -6.06
C ALA A 141 8.37 -13.49 -5.24
N GLY A 142 8.52 -14.07 -4.04
CA GLY A 142 9.59 -13.79 -3.10
C GLY A 142 9.36 -12.55 -2.22
N TYR A 143 8.20 -11.89 -2.34
CA TYR A 143 7.84 -10.73 -1.52
C TYR A 143 6.42 -10.86 -0.96
N PRO A 144 6.21 -11.71 0.08
CA PRO A 144 4.91 -11.90 0.69
C PRO A 144 4.25 -10.58 1.09
N GLY A 145 2.96 -10.43 0.78
CA GLY A 145 2.21 -9.21 1.06
C GLY A 145 2.50 -8.03 0.13
N ILE A 146 3.41 -8.15 -0.83
CA ILE A 146 3.76 -7.06 -1.75
C ILE A 146 3.40 -7.43 -3.19
N PHE A 147 2.67 -6.56 -3.87
CA PHE A 147 2.59 -6.56 -5.33
C PHE A 147 3.38 -5.39 -5.88
N PHE A 148 4.35 -5.67 -6.75
CA PHE A 148 5.26 -4.67 -7.31
C PHE A 148 5.33 -4.75 -8.83
N LEU A 149 5.11 -3.62 -9.46
CA LEU A 149 5.39 -3.39 -10.87
C LEU A 149 6.13 -2.04 -10.98
N GLY A 150 7.44 -2.08 -11.15
CA GLY A 150 8.28 -0.88 -11.19
C GLY A 150 9.62 -1.15 -11.83
N ARG A 151 10.61 -0.36 -11.47
CA ARG A 151 11.98 -0.49 -11.97
C ARG A 151 12.71 -1.64 -11.26
N GLY A 152 13.03 -2.69 -12.00
CA GLY A 152 13.75 -3.84 -11.46
C GLY A 152 12.92 -4.64 -10.47
N ALA A 153 13.43 -4.80 -9.26
CA ALA A 153 12.78 -5.47 -8.13
C ALA A 153 12.72 -4.52 -6.93
N PRO A 154 11.86 -4.80 -5.92
CA PRO A 154 11.91 -4.10 -4.63
C PRO A 154 13.32 -4.15 -4.03
N GLN A 155 13.81 -3.00 -3.58
CA GLN A 155 15.11 -2.90 -2.90
C GLN A 155 14.87 -3.08 -1.40
N VAL A 156 15.31 -4.21 -0.86
CA VAL A 156 15.10 -4.57 0.55
C VAL A 156 16.46 -4.66 1.26
N THR A 157 16.64 -3.85 2.30
CA THR A 157 17.90 -3.78 3.05
C THR A 157 17.62 -3.85 4.56
N ASN A 158 18.32 -4.76 5.25
CA ASN A 158 18.21 -4.94 6.70
C ASN A 158 16.74 -5.05 7.18
N SER A 159 15.92 -5.75 6.42
CA SER A 159 14.47 -5.85 6.65
C SER A 159 14.01 -7.31 6.56
N THR A 160 12.89 -7.60 7.19
CA THR A 160 12.23 -8.91 7.14
C THR A 160 10.92 -8.79 6.38
N ILE A 161 10.67 -9.72 5.44
CA ILE A 161 9.39 -9.84 4.73
C ILE A 161 8.95 -11.30 4.83
N GLY A 162 7.74 -11.54 5.40
CA GLY A 162 7.23 -12.88 5.66
C GLY A 162 5.72 -12.97 5.91
#